data_4d392e82a61d585a63b65fdb3187606b
#
_entry.id   4d392e82a61d585a63b65fdb3187606b
#
_cell.length_a   1.000
_cell.length_b   1.000
_cell.length_c   1.000
_cell.angle_alpha   90.00
_cell.angle_beta   90.00
_cell.angle_gamma   90.00
#
_symmetry.space_group_name_H-M   'P 1'
#
loop_
_entity.id
_entity.type
_entity.pdbx_description
1 polymer ?
#
loop_
_entity_poly.entity_id
_entity_poly.type
_entity_poly.pdbx_seq_one_letter_code
_entity_poly.pdbx_strand_id
1 'polypeptide(L)'
;MKTPQKVLEPLGIKKLSNTEMQFMEVIWEHPQGIKSEEIYAKFSQALGTKSTILHRIAGKGLVTTVRSGKHHIYIPKVTKEEYRRAFFREQMEREFGITSFEGLAAAFCGRTTLRPEEKERIGQLLEELKRNEAE
;
A
#
# COMPACT_ATOMS: atom_id res chain seq x y z
N MET A 1 -2.94 -20.45 5.88
CA MET A 1 -3.07 -19.94 5.61
C MET A 1 -3.10 -18.95 4.97
N LYS A 2 -3.80 -18.66 4.79
CA LYS A 2 -3.35 -17.85 3.88
C LYS A 2 -3.31 -16.52 4.32
N THR A 3 -2.38 -15.82 3.90
CA THR A 3 -2.04 -14.55 4.42
C THR A 3 -2.72 -13.47 3.63
N PRO A 4 -2.67 -12.21 4.09
CA PRO A 4 -3.16 -11.09 3.31
C PRO A 4 -2.55 -11.01 1.93
N GLN A 5 -1.31 -11.47 1.78
CA GLN A 5 -0.70 -11.48 0.48
C GLN A 5 -1.50 -12.28 -0.52
N LYS A 6 -2.05 -13.40 -0.08
CA LYS A 6 -2.81 -14.21 -0.96
C LYS A 6 -4.07 -13.52 -1.43
N VAL A 7 -4.65 -12.72 -0.56
CA VAL A 7 -5.81 -11.95 -0.95
C VAL A 7 -5.44 -10.90 -1.99
N LEU A 8 -4.24 -10.36 -1.89
CA LEU A 8 -3.81 -9.29 -2.78
C LEU A 8 -3.19 -9.78 -4.06
N GLU A 9 -2.60 -10.97 -4.04
CA GLU A 9 -2.03 -11.55 -5.23
C GLU A 9 -3.03 -11.63 -6.38
N PRO A 10 -4.28 -12.02 -6.13
CA PRO A 10 -5.26 -12.05 -7.22
C PRO A 10 -5.50 -10.68 -7.83
N LEU A 11 -5.19 -9.60 -7.10
CA LEU A 11 -5.32 -8.26 -7.66
C LEU A 11 -4.14 -7.89 -8.54
N GLY A 12 -3.08 -8.70 -8.53
CA GLY A 12 -1.94 -8.43 -9.38
C GLY A 12 -1.13 -7.23 -8.96
N ILE A 13 -1.19 -6.87 -7.68
CA ILE A 13 -0.53 -5.67 -7.20
C ILE A 13 0.93 -5.96 -6.90
N LYS A 14 1.81 -5.07 -7.37
CA LYS A 14 3.23 -5.16 -7.09
C LYS A 14 3.69 -3.92 -6.36
N LYS A 15 4.81 -4.05 -5.65
CA LYS A 15 5.34 -2.98 -4.82
C LYS A 15 5.85 -1.84 -5.67
N LEU A 16 5.58 -0.62 -5.24
CA LEU A 16 6.00 0.59 -5.93
C LEU A 16 7.40 1.00 -5.48
N SER A 17 8.16 1.61 -6.40
CA SER A 17 9.39 2.29 -6.05
C SER A 17 9.06 3.61 -5.36
N ASN A 18 10.10 4.26 -4.80
CA ASN A 18 9.88 5.55 -4.15
C ASN A 18 9.32 6.59 -5.10
N THR A 19 9.86 6.65 -6.31
CA THR A 19 9.38 7.61 -7.31
C THR A 19 7.96 7.30 -7.74
N GLU A 20 7.69 6.01 -7.98
CA GLU A 20 6.33 5.60 -8.34
C GLU A 20 5.36 5.93 -7.22
N MET A 21 5.81 5.81 -5.97
CA MET A 21 4.96 6.14 -4.84
C MET A 21 4.56 7.61 -4.86
N GLN A 22 5.49 8.50 -5.21
CA GLN A 22 5.17 9.91 -5.30
C GLN A 22 4.09 10.18 -6.33
N PHE A 23 4.19 9.53 -7.49
CA PHE A 23 3.17 9.67 -8.51
C PHE A 23 1.84 9.10 -8.06
N MET A 24 1.90 7.96 -7.37
CA MET A 24 0.69 7.32 -6.91
C MET A 24 -0.01 8.13 -5.84
N GLU A 25 0.74 8.88 -5.01
CA GLU A 25 0.12 9.76 -4.03
C GLU A 25 -0.81 10.76 -4.69
N VAL A 26 -0.40 11.30 -5.84
CA VAL A 26 -1.25 12.23 -6.57
C VAL A 26 -2.50 11.52 -7.09
N ILE A 27 -2.33 10.33 -7.61
CA ILE A 27 -3.46 9.58 -8.16
C ILE A 27 -4.45 9.22 -7.06
N TRP A 28 -3.95 8.84 -5.88
CA TRP A 28 -4.84 8.51 -4.76
C TRP A 28 -5.68 9.69 -4.29
N GLU A 29 -5.21 10.92 -4.52
CA GLU A 29 -5.99 12.09 -4.18
C GLU A 29 -7.19 12.28 -5.11
N HIS A 30 -7.25 11.51 -6.20
CA HIS A 30 -8.32 11.64 -7.18
C HIS A 30 -8.97 10.28 -7.40
N PRO A 31 -9.79 9.82 -6.45
CA PRO A 31 -10.37 8.46 -6.54
C PRO A 31 -11.19 8.24 -7.81
N GLN A 32 -11.72 9.29 -8.41
CA GLN A 32 -12.53 9.15 -9.62
C GLN A 32 -11.73 9.33 -10.88
N GLY A 33 -10.44 9.62 -10.76
CA GLY A 33 -9.58 9.69 -11.90
C GLY A 33 -8.90 11.03 -12.06
N ILE A 34 -7.73 11.03 -12.68
CA ILE A 34 -6.96 12.24 -12.95
C ILE A 34 -6.28 12.08 -14.31
N LYS A 35 -6.26 13.16 -15.07
CA LYS A 35 -5.64 13.14 -16.38
C LYS A 35 -4.12 13.11 -16.26
N SER A 36 -3.47 12.44 -17.23
CA SER A 36 -2.03 12.35 -17.20
C SER A 36 -1.36 13.72 -17.22
N GLU A 37 -1.93 14.68 -17.95
CA GLU A 37 -1.34 16.02 -18.00
C GLU A 37 -1.33 16.67 -16.62
N GLU A 38 -2.38 16.45 -15.84
CA GLU A 38 -2.45 17.02 -14.50
C GLU A 38 -1.44 16.37 -13.57
N ILE A 39 -1.21 15.06 -13.76
CA ILE A 39 -0.18 14.39 -12.99
C ILE A 39 1.19 14.95 -13.36
N TYR A 40 1.45 15.06 -14.67
CA TYR A 40 2.75 15.53 -15.15
C TYR A 40 3.07 16.92 -14.64
N ALA A 41 2.04 17.77 -14.49
CA ALA A 41 2.27 19.14 -14.08
C ALA A 41 2.81 19.25 -12.66
N LYS A 42 2.71 18.20 -11.88
CA LYS A 42 3.16 18.22 -10.49
C LYS A 42 4.59 17.74 -10.32
N PHE A 43 5.25 17.34 -11.39
CA PHE A 43 6.60 16.78 -11.30
C PHE A 43 7.51 17.42 -12.32
N SER A 44 8.81 17.37 -12.04
CA SER A 44 9.80 18.07 -12.84
C SER A 44 10.58 17.18 -13.79
N GLN A 45 10.39 15.86 -13.76
CA GLN A 45 11.09 14.98 -14.65
C GLN A 45 10.74 15.26 -16.10
N ALA A 46 11.58 14.78 -17.01
CA ALA A 46 11.27 14.86 -18.43
C ALA A 46 10.01 14.09 -18.76
N LEU A 47 9.31 14.52 -19.81
CA LEU A 47 8.04 13.93 -20.16
C LEU A 47 8.15 12.43 -20.39
N GLY A 48 9.19 11.99 -21.09
CA GLY A 48 9.37 10.57 -21.33
C GLY A 48 9.54 9.78 -20.06
N THR A 49 10.27 10.35 -19.10
CA THR A 49 10.46 9.70 -17.81
C THR A 49 9.13 9.58 -17.06
N LYS A 50 8.35 10.64 -17.04
CA LYS A 50 7.06 10.61 -16.36
C LYS A 50 6.14 9.57 -16.99
N SER A 51 6.13 9.52 -18.31
CA SER A 51 5.31 8.54 -19.02
C SER A 51 5.70 7.12 -18.65
N THR A 52 7.01 6.87 -18.56
CA THR A 52 7.50 5.55 -18.19
C THR A 52 7.08 5.20 -16.76
N ILE A 53 7.14 6.16 -15.86
CA ILE A 53 6.74 5.93 -14.48
C ILE A 53 5.27 5.54 -14.39
N LEU A 54 4.40 6.27 -15.10
CA LEU A 54 2.98 5.95 -15.09
C LEU A 54 2.71 4.59 -15.73
N HIS A 55 3.46 4.26 -16.78
CA HIS A 55 3.31 2.97 -17.42
C HIS A 55 3.68 1.84 -16.47
N ARG A 56 4.73 2.04 -15.69
CA ARG A 56 5.13 1.03 -14.71
C ARG A 56 4.09 0.86 -13.62
N ILE A 57 3.50 1.96 -13.17
CA ILE A 57 2.46 1.89 -12.15
C ILE A 57 1.28 1.08 -12.67
N ALA A 58 0.89 1.33 -13.92
CA ALA A 58 -0.20 0.58 -14.52
C ALA A 58 0.14 -0.90 -14.62
N GLY A 59 1.39 -1.20 -14.99
CA GLY A 59 1.83 -2.59 -15.07
C GLY A 59 1.85 -3.29 -13.74
N LYS A 60 1.95 -2.55 -12.65
CA LYS A 60 1.93 -3.13 -11.30
C LYS A 60 0.53 -3.33 -10.74
N GLY A 61 -0.48 -2.96 -11.52
CA GLY A 61 -1.86 -3.29 -11.17
C GLY A 61 -2.55 -2.32 -10.24
N LEU A 62 -1.99 -1.13 -10.03
CA LEU A 62 -2.56 -0.20 -9.08
C LEU A 62 -3.56 0.77 -9.67
N VAL A 63 -3.58 0.91 -10.98
CA VAL A 63 -4.48 1.86 -11.62
C VAL A 63 -5.15 1.22 -12.83
N THR A 64 -6.32 1.75 -13.16
CA THR A 64 -6.98 1.50 -14.42
C THR A 64 -6.77 2.72 -15.28
N THR A 65 -6.38 2.50 -16.54
CA THR A 65 -6.17 3.59 -17.47
C THR A 65 -7.33 3.62 -18.45
N VAL A 66 -7.96 4.79 -18.57
CA VAL A 66 -9.08 4.98 -19.49
C VAL A 66 -8.71 6.09 -20.44
N ARG A 67 -9.00 5.85 -21.72
CA ARG A 67 -8.73 6.86 -22.73
C ARG A 67 -9.99 7.69 -22.96
N SER A 68 -9.85 9.00 -22.91
CA SER A 68 -10.95 9.92 -23.17
C SER A 68 -10.45 10.94 -24.17
N GLY A 69 -10.79 10.74 -25.45
CA GLY A 69 -10.29 11.61 -26.52
C GLY A 69 -8.80 11.47 -26.63
N LYS A 70 -8.07 12.57 -26.48
CA LYS A 70 -6.62 12.57 -26.53
C LYS A 70 -5.97 12.37 -25.18
N HIS A 71 -6.79 12.21 -24.12
CA HIS A 71 -6.26 12.17 -22.78
C HIS A 71 -6.32 10.76 -22.23
N HIS A 72 -5.38 10.46 -21.35
CA HIS A 72 -5.42 9.24 -20.56
C HIS A 72 -5.78 9.62 -19.14
N ILE A 73 -6.75 8.88 -18.57
CA ILE A 73 -7.21 9.12 -17.20
C ILE A 73 -6.78 7.92 -16.37
N TYR A 74 -6.14 8.22 -15.25
CA TYR A 74 -5.65 7.19 -14.33
C TYR A 74 -6.55 7.14 -13.12
N ILE A 75 -7.13 5.96 -12.87
CA ILE A 75 -8.08 5.75 -11.79
C ILE A 75 -7.48 4.70 -10.85
N PRO A 76 -7.35 5.00 -9.54
CA PRO A 76 -6.79 4.01 -8.62
C PRO A 76 -7.71 2.79 -8.51
N LYS A 77 -7.11 1.61 -8.61
CA LYS A 77 -7.84 0.35 -8.45
C LYS A 77 -7.86 -0.10 -7.01
N VAL A 78 -6.88 0.35 -6.22
CA VAL A 78 -6.80 0.02 -4.81
C VAL A 78 -6.58 1.32 -4.05
N THR A 79 -7.03 1.34 -2.81
CA THR A 79 -6.80 2.52 -1.98
C THR A 79 -5.39 2.51 -1.44
N LYS A 80 -4.96 3.68 -0.95
CA LYS A 80 -3.65 3.79 -0.32
C LYS A 80 -3.55 2.87 0.88
N GLU A 81 -4.63 2.76 1.65
CA GLU A 81 -4.65 1.89 2.82
C GLU A 81 -4.53 0.43 2.43
N GLU A 82 -5.20 0.04 1.35
CA GLU A 82 -5.10 -1.33 0.87
C GLU A 82 -3.68 -1.64 0.44
N TYR A 83 -3.04 -0.70 -0.26
CA TYR A 83 -1.67 -0.90 -0.69
C TYR A 83 -0.73 -1.02 0.51
N ARG A 84 -0.87 -0.12 1.47
CA ARG A 84 0.00 -0.14 2.64
C ARG A 84 -0.17 -1.43 3.43
N ARG A 85 -1.41 -1.86 3.60
CA ARG A 85 -1.69 -3.09 4.33
C ARG A 85 -1.10 -4.29 3.61
N ALA A 86 -1.16 -4.27 2.27
CA ALA A 86 -0.68 -5.40 1.48
C ALA A 86 0.81 -5.64 1.69
N PHE A 87 1.60 -4.58 1.78
CA PHE A 87 3.05 -4.73 1.80
C PHE A 87 3.66 -4.47 3.17
N PHE A 88 2.85 -4.10 4.16
CA PHE A 88 3.38 -3.79 5.48
C PHE A 88 4.04 -5.01 6.11
N ARG A 89 3.36 -6.14 6.09
CA ARG A 89 3.87 -7.34 6.73
C ARG A 89 5.16 -7.81 6.06
N GLU A 90 5.18 -7.81 4.75
CA GLU A 90 6.36 -8.24 4.03
C GLU A 90 7.55 -7.32 4.34
N GLN A 91 7.29 -6.02 4.40
CA GLN A 91 8.35 -5.06 4.67
C GLN A 91 8.89 -5.22 6.09
N MET A 92 8.00 -5.43 7.06
CA MET A 92 8.42 -5.64 8.43
C MET A 92 9.29 -6.87 8.55
N GLU A 93 8.90 -7.94 7.88
CA GLU A 93 9.67 -9.17 7.93
C GLU A 93 11.01 -9.01 7.25
N ARG A 94 11.03 -8.41 6.07
CA ARG A 94 12.26 -8.33 5.29
C ARG A 94 13.27 -7.36 5.89
N GLU A 95 12.80 -6.21 6.36
CA GLU A 95 13.71 -5.17 6.83
C GLU A 95 14.03 -5.27 8.30
N PHE A 96 13.11 -5.78 9.11
CA PHE A 96 13.28 -5.78 10.56
C PHE A 96 13.19 -7.14 11.18
N GLY A 97 12.91 -8.18 10.39
CA GLY A 97 12.79 -9.53 10.95
C GLY A 97 11.58 -9.71 11.84
N ILE A 98 10.60 -8.84 11.75
CA ILE A 98 9.41 -8.91 12.58
C ILE A 98 8.36 -9.71 11.84
N THR A 99 7.91 -10.82 12.45
CA THR A 99 6.96 -11.73 11.81
C THR A 99 5.65 -11.84 12.56
N SER A 100 5.48 -11.09 13.66
CA SER A 100 4.25 -11.19 14.45
C SER A 100 3.91 -9.82 15.00
N PHE A 101 2.62 -9.67 15.36
CA PHE A 101 2.19 -8.43 16.00
C PHE A 101 2.89 -8.23 17.34
N GLU A 102 3.09 -9.32 18.07
CA GLU A 102 3.80 -9.23 19.35
C GLU A 102 5.22 -8.75 19.15
N GLY A 103 5.89 -9.23 18.10
CA GLY A 103 7.23 -8.75 17.79
C GLY A 103 7.25 -7.28 17.44
N LEU A 104 6.24 -6.83 16.70
CA LEU A 104 6.13 -5.42 16.36
C LEU A 104 5.94 -4.57 17.60
N ALA A 105 5.06 -4.99 18.51
CA ALA A 105 4.82 -4.25 19.74
C ALA A 105 6.07 -4.21 20.60
N ALA A 106 6.78 -5.33 20.70
CA ALA A 106 8.02 -5.38 21.48
C ALA A 106 9.04 -4.42 20.90
N ALA A 107 9.15 -4.37 19.58
CA ALA A 107 10.11 -3.48 18.93
C ALA A 107 9.77 -2.02 19.22
N PHE A 108 8.50 -1.68 19.22
CA PHE A 108 8.06 -0.33 19.57
C PHE A 108 8.53 0.05 20.98
N CYS A 109 8.57 -0.92 21.89
CA CYS A 109 9.01 -0.69 23.25
C CYS A 109 10.51 -0.85 23.42
N GLY A 110 11.24 -1.08 22.33
CA GLY A 110 12.69 -1.23 22.41
C GLY A 110 13.14 -2.55 23.00
N ARG A 111 12.30 -3.59 22.90
CA ARG A 111 12.61 -4.90 23.45
C ARG A 111 12.45 -5.96 22.36
N THR A 112 12.95 -7.16 22.65
CA THR A 112 12.82 -8.26 21.70
C THR A 112 11.61 -9.15 21.99
N THR A 113 11.07 -9.09 23.21
CA THR A 113 9.91 -9.90 23.57
C THR A 113 8.99 -9.08 24.46
N LEU A 114 7.75 -9.57 24.60
CA LEU A 114 6.77 -8.98 25.47
C LEU A 114 6.69 -9.76 26.77
N ARG A 115 6.31 -9.08 27.86
CA ARG A 115 6.00 -9.75 29.11
C ARG A 115 4.67 -10.49 28.97
N PRO A 116 4.46 -11.55 29.77
CA PRO A 116 3.21 -12.31 29.66
C PRO A 116 1.96 -11.46 29.82
N GLU A 117 1.95 -10.52 30.78
CA GLU A 117 0.77 -9.69 30.98
C GLU A 117 0.55 -8.74 29.81
N GLU A 118 1.64 -8.33 29.13
CA GLU A 118 1.52 -7.50 27.96
C GLU A 118 0.93 -8.27 26.79
N LYS A 119 1.36 -9.54 26.64
CA LYS A 119 0.80 -10.38 25.58
C LYS A 119 -0.69 -10.57 25.77
N GLU A 120 -1.11 -10.77 27.00
CA GLU A 120 -2.52 -10.98 27.27
C GLU A 120 -3.33 -9.74 26.94
N ARG A 121 -2.81 -8.57 27.33
CA ARG A 121 -3.51 -7.32 27.06
C ARG A 121 -3.63 -7.06 25.55
N ILE A 122 -2.55 -7.30 24.81
CA ILE A 122 -2.58 -7.11 23.38
C ILE A 122 -3.54 -8.07 22.71
N GLY A 123 -3.58 -9.31 23.19
CA GLY A 123 -4.53 -10.28 22.69
C GLY A 123 -5.97 -9.83 22.87
N GLN A 124 -6.26 -9.25 24.04
CA GLN A 124 -7.59 -8.74 24.30
C GLN A 124 -7.96 -7.60 23.37
N LEU A 125 -7.01 -6.69 23.13
CA LEU A 125 -7.26 -5.58 22.21
C LEU A 125 -7.53 -6.07 20.80
N LEU A 126 -6.78 -7.07 20.36
CA LEU A 126 -6.99 -7.62 19.03
C LEU A 126 -8.37 -8.25 18.91
N GLU A 127 -8.82 -8.94 19.96
CA GLU A 127 -10.15 -9.52 19.96
C GLU A 127 -11.23 -8.44 19.86
N GLU A 128 -11.05 -7.34 20.58
CA GLU A 128 -12.00 -6.26 20.49
C GLU A 128 -12.06 -5.65 19.10
N LEU A 129 -10.89 -5.46 18.48
CA LEU A 129 -10.85 -4.92 17.14
C LEU A 129 -11.55 -5.83 16.14
N LYS A 130 -11.36 -7.12 16.28
CA LYS A 130 -12.03 -8.07 15.40
C LYS A 130 -13.53 -8.02 15.57
N ARG A 131 -14.00 -7.91 16.81
CA ARG A 131 -15.44 -7.83 17.04
C ARG A 131 -16.03 -6.57 16.43
N ASN A 132 -15.33 -5.44 16.58
CA ASN A 132 -15.81 -4.20 16.03
C ASN A 132 -15.89 -4.25 14.52
N GLU A 133 -14.94 -4.91 13.89
CA GLU A 133 -14.97 -5.04 12.43
C GLU A 133 -16.10 -5.93 11.97
N ALA A 134 -16.41 -6.94 12.76
CA ALA A 134 -17.48 -7.88 12.39
C ALA A 134 -18.85 -7.22 12.45
N GLU A 135 -18.98 -6.15 13.19
CA GLU A 135 -20.23 -5.42 13.29
C GLU A 135 -20.32 -4.37 12.21
#